data_dd80716093549838a54991a95bd5da11
#
_entry.id   dd80716093549838a54991a95bd5da11
#
_cell.length_a   1.000
_cell.length_b   1.000
_cell.length_c   1.000
_cell.angle_alpha   90.00
_cell.angle_beta   90.00
_cell.angle_gamma   90.00
#
_symmetry.space_group_name_H-M   'P 1'
#
loop_
_entity.id
_entity.type
_entity.pdbx_description
1 polymer ?
#
loop_
_entity_poly.entity_id
_entity_poly.type
_entity_poly.pdbx_seq_one_letter_code
_entity_poly.pdbx_strand_id
1 'polypeptide(L)'
;LNLLFGQGDKIVLIGDSITDCDRGRPIGEAGNGGAGRGYVELVDAFLQSTYPERKLRVVNVGTSGHTVRDLKARWQTDVIDQKPDWLTIMIGTNDVWRQFDRPMLSELHVLIDEYERTLEELVVQTKSLVKGIVLMTPFFVEACREDRMRMEMDRYGAVVRAVAERNDALFVDTQAAFDRVLEHIYSAQLTWDRVHPNKAGHMILARALLDAVGFDYAKQA
;
A
#
# COMPACT_ATOMS: atom_id res chain seq x y z
N LEU A 1 17.28 4.91 -13.53
CA LEU A 1 17.10 3.89 -12.49
C LEU A 1 16.72 2.57 -13.17
N ASN A 2 17.24 1.44 -12.70
CA ASN A 2 16.83 0.13 -13.18
C ASN A 2 15.75 -0.41 -12.26
N LEU A 3 14.76 -1.13 -12.81
CA LEU A 3 13.75 -1.82 -12.03
C LEU A 3 14.41 -2.73 -10.98
N LEU A 4 14.03 -2.55 -9.72
CA LEU A 4 14.61 -3.29 -8.58
C LEU A 4 14.21 -4.76 -8.55
N PHE A 5 13.05 -5.11 -9.11
CA PHE A 5 12.58 -6.49 -9.15
C PHE A 5 13.40 -7.33 -10.13
N GLY A 6 14.01 -8.39 -9.62
CA GLY A 6 14.83 -9.32 -10.40
C GLY A 6 14.04 -10.39 -11.12
N GLN A 7 14.77 -11.26 -11.83
CA GLN A 7 14.20 -12.40 -12.55
C GLN A 7 13.45 -13.35 -11.60
N GLY A 8 12.18 -13.62 -11.86
CA GLY A 8 11.35 -14.56 -11.12
C GLY A 8 10.87 -14.08 -9.75
N ASP A 9 11.11 -12.80 -9.41
CA ASP A 9 10.75 -12.28 -8.09
C ASP A 9 9.24 -12.36 -7.83
N LYS A 10 8.90 -12.77 -6.60
CA LYS A 10 7.56 -12.75 -6.04
C LYS A 10 7.39 -11.48 -5.21
N ILE A 11 6.47 -10.62 -5.64
CA ILE A 11 6.15 -9.34 -5.02
C ILE A 11 4.81 -9.50 -4.30
N VAL A 12 4.82 -9.49 -2.97
CA VAL A 12 3.60 -9.57 -2.16
C VAL A 12 3.18 -8.17 -1.74
N LEU A 13 1.91 -7.81 -1.99
CA LEU A 13 1.33 -6.55 -1.55
C LEU A 13 0.27 -6.84 -0.49
N ILE A 14 0.45 -6.26 0.70
CA ILE A 14 -0.45 -6.41 1.85
C ILE A 14 -0.98 -5.05 2.29
N GLY A 15 -2.22 -5.03 2.74
CA GLY A 15 -2.91 -3.81 3.18
C GLY A 15 -4.37 -4.08 3.51
N ASP A 16 -5.14 -3.01 3.43
CA ASP A 16 -6.58 -2.98 3.70
C ASP A 16 -7.46 -3.08 2.43
N SER A 17 -8.66 -2.44 2.43
CA SER A 17 -9.59 -2.43 1.30
C SER A 17 -9.03 -1.83 0.02
N ILE A 18 -8.10 -0.87 0.15
CA ILE A 18 -7.49 -0.18 -0.99
C ILE A 18 -6.55 -1.15 -1.74
N THR A 19 -5.88 -2.03 -1.01
CA THR A 19 -5.05 -3.10 -1.58
C THR A 19 -5.91 -4.30 -2.02
N ASP A 20 -6.90 -4.70 -1.20
CA ASP A 20 -7.83 -5.81 -1.49
C ASP A 20 -8.53 -5.64 -2.84
N CYS A 21 -9.34 -4.63 -2.94
CA CYS A 21 -10.07 -4.21 -4.13
C CYS A 21 -10.64 -5.40 -4.94
N ASP A 22 -11.40 -6.28 -4.27
CA ASP A 22 -12.03 -7.49 -4.83
C ASP A 22 -11.04 -8.55 -5.35
N ARG A 23 -9.88 -8.68 -4.74
CA ARG A 23 -8.92 -9.72 -5.12
C ARG A 23 -9.46 -11.14 -4.98
N GLY A 24 -8.90 -12.10 -5.69
CA GLY A 24 -9.15 -13.53 -5.50
C GLY A 24 -8.78 -14.03 -4.09
N ARG A 25 -9.50 -15.05 -3.62
CA ARG A 25 -9.28 -15.69 -2.31
C ARG A 25 -8.82 -17.15 -2.47
N PRO A 26 -8.00 -17.71 -1.55
CA PRO A 26 -7.41 -17.05 -0.36
C PRO A 26 -6.28 -16.08 -0.71
N ILE A 27 -5.64 -16.22 -1.86
CA ILE A 27 -4.51 -15.42 -2.35
C ILE A 27 -4.88 -14.88 -3.72
N GLY A 28 -4.73 -13.55 -3.90
CA GLY A 28 -4.94 -12.89 -5.17
C GLY A 28 -3.67 -12.90 -6.01
N GLU A 29 -3.63 -13.68 -7.07
CA GLU A 29 -2.52 -13.71 -8.02
C GLU A 29 -3.05 -13.64 -9.44
N ALA A 30 -2.19 -13.26 -10.39
CA ALA A 30 -2.49 -12.90 -11.76
C ALA A 30 -3.48 -13.82 -12.49
N GLY A 31 -4.13 -13.26 -13.52
CA GLY A 31 -5.11 -13.92 -14.37
C GLY A 31 -6.55 -13.76 -13.85
N ASN A 32 -7.47 -13.47 -14.76
CA ASN A 32 -8.92 -13.40 -14.51
C ASN A 32 -9.36 -12.55 -13.28
N GLY A 33 -8.66 -11.43 -13.02
CA GLY A 33 -8.99 -10.54 -11.91
C GLY A 33 -8.48 -11.02 -10.55
N GLY A 34 -7.58 -11.99 -10.49
CA GLY A 34 -7.01 -12.48 -9.24
C GLY A 34 -6.32 -11.41 -8.41
N ALA A 35 -5.62 -10.47 -9.05
CA ALA A 35 -4.97 -9.35 -8.39
C ALA A 35 -5.95 -8.27 -7.85
N GLY A 36 -7.24 -8.37 -8.12
CA GLY A 36 -8.28 -7.40 -7.76
C GLY A 36 -8.54 -6.40 -8.89
N ARG A 37 -9.16 -5.25 -8.54
CA ARG A 37 -9.53 -4.19 -9.49
C ARG A 37 -8.85 -2.86 -9.17
N GLY A 38 -7.85 -2.87 -8.30
CA GLY A 38 -7.19 -1.69 -7.77
C GLY A 38 -5.79 -1.47 -8.32
N TYR A 39 -4.96 -0.79 -7.53
CA TYR A 39 -3.60 -0.45 -7.93
C TYR A 39 -2.71 -1.68 -8.11
N VAL A 40 -2.99 -2.79 -7.40
CA VAL A 40 -2.19 -4.03 -7.52
C VAL A 40 -2.34 -4.64 -8.92
N GLU A 41 -3.57 -4.70 -9.45
CA GLU A 41 -3.84 -5.11 -10.84
C GLU A 41 -3.08 -4.23 -11.85
N LEU A 42 -3.09 -2.90 -11.63
CA LEU A 42 -2.40 -1.96 -12.51
C LEU A 42 -0.88 -2.16 -12.47
N VAL A 43 -0.31 -2.36 -11.28
CA VAL A 43 1.12 -2.68 -11.12
C VAL A 43 1.46 -3.98 -11.84
N ASP A 44 0.66 -5.04 -11.66
CA ASP A 44 0.87 -6.31 -12.36
C ASP A 44 0.82 -6.12 -13.88
N ALA A 45 -0.20 -5.40 -14.39
CA ALA A 45 -0.35 -5.14 -15.82
C ALA A 45 0.85 -4.38 -16.42
N PHE A 46 1.35 -3.35 -15.72
CA PHE A 46 2.54 -2.61 -16.14
C PHE A 46 3.80 -3.50 -16.15
N LEU A 47 4.01 -4.27 -15.09
CA LEU A 47 5.18 -5.16 -14.98
C LEU A 47 5.15 -6.26 -16.05
N GLN A 48 4.01 -6.93 -16.24
CA GLN A 48 3.86 -8.01 -17.22
C GLN A 48 4.01 -7.52 -18.66
N SER A 49 3.48 -6.33 -18.98
CA SER A 49 3.52 -5.80 -20.34
C SER A 49 4.88 -5.18 -20.70
N THR A 50 5.65 -4.71 -19.72
CA THR A 50 6.93 -4.01 -19.97
C THR A 50 8.15 -4.89 -19.73
N TYR A 51 8.05 -5.86 -18.81
CA TYR A 51 9.14 -6.76 -18.42
C TYR A 51 8.75 -8.25 -18.47
N PRO A 52 8.12 -8.73 -19.57
CA PRO A 52 7.65 -10.12 -19.65
C PRO A 52 8.78 -11.13 -19.47
N GLU A 53 9.99 -10.75 -19.87
CA GLU A 53 11.20 -11.58 -19.71
C GLU A 53 11.55 -11.86 -18.25
N ARG A 54 11.16 -10.98 -17.31
CA ARG A 54 11.47 -11.15 -15.89
C ARG A 54 10.59 -12.17 -15.18
N LYS A 55 9.45 -12.55 -15.75
CA LYS A 55 8.53 -13.56 -15.17
C LYS A 55 8.17 -13.24 -13.71
N LEU A 56 7.85 -11.98 -13.45
CA LEU A 56 7.50 -11.49 -12.12
C LEU A 56 6.15 -12.08 -11.65
N ARG A 57 6.01 -12.30 -10.36
CA ARG A 57 4.75 -12.74 -9.73
C ARG A 57 4.26 -11.66 -8.79
N VAL A 58 3.12 -11.07 -9.07
CA VAL A 58 2.46 -10.06 -8.23
C VAL A 58 1.33 -10.72 -7.46
N VAL A 59 1.41 -10.66 -6.14
CA VAL A 59 0.49 -11.33 -5.22
C VAL A 59 -0.18 -10.31 -4.31
N ASN A 60 -1.51 -10.29 -4.32
CA ASN A 60 -2.35 -9.43 -3.49
C ASN A 60 -2.89 -10.21 -2.28
N VAL A 61 -2.54 -9.77 -1.09
CA VAL A 61 -3.07 -10.28 0.18
C VAL A 61 -3.73 -9.18 1.03
N GLY A 62 -4.21 -8.11 0.38
CA GLY A 62 -5.04 -7.09 1.01
C GLY A 62 -6.32 -7.67 1.59
N THR A 63 -6.86 -7.07 2.65
CA THR A 63 -8.14 -7.46 3.26
C THR A 63 -8.89 -6.24 3.76
N SER A 64 -10.11 -6.06 3.26
CA SER A 64 -10.94 -4.90 3.54
C SER A 64 -11.21 -4.71 5.03
N GLY A 65 -11.12 -3.45 5.49
CA GLY A 65 -11.40 -3.06 6.88
C GLY A 65 -10.25 -3.29 7.87
N HIS A 66 -9.16 -3.93 7.43
CA HIS A 66 -8.05 -4.27 8.32
C HIS A 66 -7.24 -3.05 8.77
N THR A 67 -6.75 -3.13 10.00
CA THR A 67 -5.81 -2.24 10.67
C THR A 67 -4.43 -2.92 10.76
N VAL A 68 -3.45 -2.23 11.31
CA VAL A 68 -2.13 -2.84 11.59
C VAL A 68 -2.21 -4.02 12.57
N ARG A 69 -3.20 -4.01 13.51
CA ARG A 69 -3.46 -5.16 14.41
C ARG A 69 -3.85 -6.41 13.62
N ASP A 70 -4.74 -6.24 12.64
CA ASP A 70 -5.22 -7.34 11.80
C ASP A 70 -4.11 -7.87 10.89
N LEU A 71 -3.24 -6.97 10.39
CA LEU A 71 -2.04 -7.39 9.67
C LEU A 71 -1.17 -8.30 10.54
N LYS A 72 -0.89 -7.89 11.79
CA LYS A 72 -0.11 -8.69 12.72
C LYS A 72 -0.72 -10.07 12.95
N ALA A 73 -2.03 -10.15 13.11
CA ALA A 73 -2.74 -11.41 13.37
C ALA A 73 -2.61 -12.43 12.21
N ARG A 74 -2.48 -11.96 10.97
CA ARG A 74 -2.37 -12.81 9.76
C ARG A 74 -0.97 -12.80 9.11
N TRP A 75 0.02 -12.20 9.77
CA TRP A 75 1.35 -11.98 9.19
C TRP A 75 2.05 -13.26 8.77
N GLN A 76 1.94 -14.30 9.61
CA GLN A 76 2.57 -15.60 9.32
C GLN A 76 2.04 -16.19 8.01
N THR A 77 0.72 -16.26 7.84
CA THR A 77 0.10 -16.92 6.68
C THR A 77 0.19 -16.09 5.41
N ASP A 78 0.03 -14.76 5.55
CA ASP A 78 -0.14 -13.86 4.41
C ASP A 78 1.18 -13.23 3.95
N VAL A 79 2.23 -13.28 4.79
CA VAL A 79 3.55 -12.74 4.44
C VAL A 79 4.61 -13.83 4.52
N ILE A 80 4.85 -14.38 5.71
CA ILE A 80 6.00 -15.28 5.92
C ILE A 80 5.88 -16.57 5.10
N ASP A 81 4.71 -17.22 5.15
CA ASP A 81 4.46 -18.47 4.41
C ASP A 81 4.37 -18.24 2.89
N GLN A 82 4.12 -16.98 2.46
CA GLN A 82 4.15 -16.62 1.04
C GLN A 82 5.56 -16.57 0.47
N LYS A 83 6.58 -16.46 1.33
CA LYS A 83 8.00 -16.39 0.93
C LYS A 83 8.23 -15.33 -0.16
N PRO A 84 7.91 -14.05 0.10
CA PRO A 84 8.11 -12.99 -0.87
C PRO A 84 9.61 -12.73 -1.12
N ASP A 85 9.96 -12.36 -2.34
CA ASP A 85 11.23 -11.70 -2.62
C ASP A 85 11.15 -10.21 -2.26
N TRP A 86 9.98 -9.59 -2.50
CA TRP A 86 9.67 -8.21 -2.17
C TRP A 86 8.34 -8.11 -1.45
N LEU A 87 8.29 -7.27 -0.42
CA LEU A 87 7.07 -7.00 0.34
C LEU A 87 6.70 -5.53 0.22
N THR A 88 5.47 -5.24 -0.18
CA THR A 88 4.88 -3.89 -0.15
C THR A 88 3.79 -3.84 0.90
N ILE A 89 3.88 -2.86 1.82
CA ILE A 89 2.92 -2.66 2.90
C ILE A 89 2.25 -1.29 2.73
N MET A 90 0.91 -1.27 2.65
CA MET A 90 0.11 -0.04 2.71
C MET A 90 -1.02 -0.25 3.71
N ILE A 91 -0.88 0.32 4.90
CA ILE A 91 -1.82 0.18 6.03
C ILE A 91 -1.84 1.46 6.84
N GLY A 92 -2.91 1.71 7.59
CA GLY A 92 -3.05 2.86 8.47
C GLY A 92 -4.32 3.66 8.23
N THR A 93 -4.94 3.50 7.07
CA THR A 93 -6.17 4.22 6.74
C THR A 93 -7.29 3.89 7.72
N ASN A 94 -7.53 2.61 8.03
CA ASN A 94 -8.54 2.21 9.01
C ASN A 94 -8.13 2.53 10.44
N ASP A 95 -6.83 2.47 10.76
CA ASP A 95 -6.28 2.84 12.07
C ASP A 95 -6.65 4.29 12.42
N VAL A 96 -6.60 5.19 11.44
CA VAL A 96 -7.05 6.58 11.58
C VAL A 96 -8.55 6.68 11.46
N TRP A 97 -9.16 6.13 10.41
CA TRP A 97 -10.57 6.36 10.07
C TRP A 97 -11.51 5.94 11.20
N ARG A 98 -11.24 4.82 11.89
CA ARG A 98 -12.08 4.35 13.01
C ARG A 98 -12.17 5.35 14.16
N GLN A 99 -11.19 6.23 14.32
CA GLN A 99 -11.23 7.30 15.32
C GLN A 99 -12.25 8.41 14.96
N PHE A 100 -12.63 8.52 13.68
CA PHE A 100 -13.54 9.55 13.15
C PHE A 100 -14.94 9.01 12.84
N ASP A 101 -15.05 7.85 12.19
CA ASP A 101 -16.35 7.29 11.82
C ASP A 101 -17.01 6.50 12.96
N ARG A 102 -16.23 6.04 13.93
CA ARG A 102 -16.69 5.27 15.10
C ARG A 102 -16.08 5.79 16.41
N PRO A 103 -16.24 7.08 16.72
CA PRO A 103 -15.54 7.70 17.87
C PRO A 103 -15.96 7.12 19.23
N MET A 104 -17.11 6.46 19.32
CA MET A 104 -17.60 5.87 20.57
C MET A 104 -17.11 4.42 20.78
N LEU A 105 -16.44 3.82 19.80
CA LEU A 105 -15.93 2.45 19.86
C LEU A 105 -14.41 2.46 19.98
N SER A 106 -13.92 2.94 21.13
CA SER A 106 -12.47 3.13 21.37
C SER A 106 -11.64 1.86 21.24
N GLU A 107 -12.26 0.68 21.44
CA GLU A 107 -11.62 -0.63 21.25
C GLU A 107 -11.20 -0.89 19.78
N LEU A 108 -11.82 -0.20 18.83
CA LEU A 108 -11.45 -0.27 17.41
C LEU A 108 -10.32 0.70 17.04
N HIS A 109 -10.00 1.65 17.91
CA HIS A 109 -8.98 2.64 17.63
C HIS A 109 -7.59 2.05 17.80
N VAL A 110 -6.75 2.19 16.79
CA VAL A 110 -5.32 1.92 16.86
C VAL A 110 -4.61 3.26 16.93
N LEU A 111 -4.17 3.64 18.12
CA LEU A 111 -3.50 4.92 18.33
C LEU A 111 -2.06 4.89 17.78
N ILE A 112 -1.51 6.06 17.54
CA ILE A 112 -0.26 6.24 16.80
C ILE A 112 0.92 5.47 17.40
N ASP A 113 1.05 5.40 18.73
CA ASP A 113 2.15 4.68 19.41
C ASP A 113 2.04 3.15 19.22
N GLU A 114 0.81 2.63 19.19
CA GLU A 114 0.57 1.23 18.89
C GLU A 114 0.83 0.92 17.41
N TYR A 115 0.37 1.82 16.54
CA TYR A 115 0.59 1.71 15.11
C TYR A 115 2.10 1.66 14.79
N GLU A 116 2.88 2.63 15.30
CA GLU A 116 4.32 2.69 15.09
C GLU A 116 5.00 1.41 15.57
N ARG A 117 4.77 1.03 16.83
CA ARG A 117 5.38 -0.17 17.41
C ARG A 117 5.05 -1.43 16.62
N THR A 118 3.79 -1.59 16.22
CA THR A 118 3.35 -2.78 15.50
C THR A 118 3.91 -2.82 14.08
N LEU A 119 3.90 -1.70 13.35
CA LEU A 119 4.49 -1.62 12.01
C LEU A 119 5.99 -1.91 12.05
N GLU A 120 6.72 -1.31 12.99
CA GLU A 120 8.16 -1.55 13.20
C GLU A 120 8.45 -3.04 13.45
N GLU A 121 7.68 -3.68 14.33
CA GLU A 121 7.81 -5.11 14.65
C GLU A 121 7.64 -5.97 13.39
N LEU A 122 6.62 -5.69 12.56
CA LEU A 122 6.35 -6.42 11.33
C LEU A 122 7.48 -6.24 10.29
N VAL A 123 8.02 -5.06 10.18
CA VAL A 123 9.14 -4.76 9.29
C VAL A 123 10.41 -5.47 9.75
N VAL A 124 10.76 -5.34 11.04
CA VAL A 124 11.98 -5.92 11.60
C VAL A 124 12.01 -7.44 11.48
N GLN A 125 10.89 -8.13 11.75
CA GLN A 125 10.84 -9.59 11.64
C GLN A 125 10.92 -10.09 10.19
N THR A 126 10.67 -9.22 9.20
CA THR A 126 10.60 -9.63 7.78
C THR A 126 11.82 -9.21 6.98
N LYS A 127 12.49 -8.12 7.35
CA LYS A 127 13.55 -7.52 6.51
C LYS A 127 14.71 -8.45 6.16
N SER A 128 15.02 -9.42 7.01
CA SER A 128 16.08 -10.41 6.74
C SER A 128 15.62 -11.57 5.85
N LEU A 129 14.33 -11.68 5.57
CA LEU A 129 13.71 -12.77 4.80
C LEU A 129 13.43 -12.37 3.34
N VAL A 130 13.56 -11.08 3.02
CA VAL A 130 13.21 -10.51 1.71
C VAL A 130 14.37 -9.72 1.12
N LYS A 131 14.35 -9.49 -0.19
CA LYS A 131 15.33 -8.62 -0.88
C LYS A 131 15.09 -7.14 -0.57
N GLY A 132 13.84 -6.78 -0.29
CA GLY A 132 13.49 -5.42 0.10
C GLY A 132 12.04 -5.28 0.52
N ILE A 133 11.78 -4.22 1.27
CA ILE A 133 10.44 -3.82 1.73
C ILE A 133 10.13 -2.43 1.18
N VAL A 134 8.90 -2.25 0.73
CA VAL A 134 8.34 -0.97 0.33
C VAL A 134 7.24 -0.58 1.31
N LEU A 135 7.37 0.56 1.96
CA LEU A 135 6.37 1.13 2.84
C LEU A 135 5.68 2.29 2.16
N MET A 136 4.37 2.14 1.93
CA MET A 136 3.52 3.19 1.36
C MET A 136 2.71 3.84 2.48
N THR A 137 2.63 5.17 2.50
CA THR A 137 1.84 5.88 3.51
C THR A 137 0.35 5.56 3.38
N PRO A 138 -0.43 5.55 4.49
CA PRO A 138 -1.86 5.76 4.39
C PRO A 138 -2.13 7.17 3.82
N PHE A 139 -3.31 7.41 3.28
CA PHE A 139 -3.68 8.69 2.69
C PHE A 139 -5.14 9.02 2.93
N PHE A 140 -5.45 10.30 2.83
CA PHE A 140 -6.81 10.84 2.80
C PHE A 140 -6.93 11.82 1.63
N VAL A 141 -7.90 11.61 0.74
CA VAL A 141 -8.07 12.41 -0.48
C VAL A 141 -8.78 13.72 -0.16
N GLU A 142 -8.08 14.59 0.56
CA GLU A 142 -8.53 15.87 1.04
C GLU A 142 -7.43 16.93 0.83
N ALA A 143 -7.76 18.02 0.14
CA ALA A 143 -6.83 19.12 -0.14
C ALA A 143 -6.61 20.03 1.07
N CYS A 144 -7.62 20.17 1.94
CA CYS A 144 -7.51 20.98 3.16
C CYS A 144 -6.62 20.28 4.18
N ARG A 145 -5.43 20.83 4.38
CA ARG A 145 -4.45 20.26 5.34
C ARG A 145 -4.84 20.45 6.80
N GLU A 146 -5.79 21.38 7.08
CA GLU A 146 -6.35 21.61 8.42
C GLU A 146 -7.57 20.69 8.70
N ASP A 147 -8.03 19.88 7.75
CA ASP A 147 -9.04 18.84 8.03
C ASP A 147 -8.51 17.91 9.12
N ARG A 148 -9.31 17.64 10.15
CA ARG A 148 -8.88 16.88 11.32
C ARG A 148 -8.41 15.46 10.99
N MET A 149 -9.13 14.78 10.09
CA MET A 149 -8.74 13.42 9.68
C MET A 149 -7.50 13.46 8.79
N ARG A 150 -7.38 14.49 7.91
CA ARG A 150 -6.19 14.70 7.11
C ARG A 150 -4.94 14.91 7.98
N MET A 151 -5.02 15.78 8.98
CA MET A 151 -3.91 16.01 9.91
C MET A 151 -3.49 14.73 10.63
N GLU A 152 -4.45 13.92 11.08
CA GLU A 152 -4.12 12.66 11.74
C GLU A 152 -3.52 11.66 10.76
N MET A 153 -4.03 11.57 9.53
CA MET A 153 -3.47 10.71 8.48
C MET A 153 -2.02 11.09 8.16
N ASP A 154 -1.73 12.38 8.08
CA ASP A 154 -0.36 12.89 7.84
C ASP A 154 0.60 12.49 8.99
N ARG A 155 0.14 12.43 10.24
CA ARG A 155 0.94 11.94 11.38
C ARG A 155 1.29 10.46 11.23
N TYR A 156 0.33 9.62 10.81
CA TYR A 156 0.58 8.20 10.53
C TYR A 156 1.52 8.03 9.33
N GLY A 157 1.38 8.87 8.31
CA GLY A 157 2.33 8.92 7.19
C GLY A 157 3.76 9.26 7.64
N ALA A 158 3.92 10.17 8.59
CA ALA A 158 5.23 10.50 9.16
C ALA A 158 5.85 9.30 9.94
N VAL A 159 5.03 8.51 10.63
CA VAL A 159 5.48 7.26 11.27
C VAL A 159 5.97 6.28 10.22
N VAL A 160 5.24 6.08 9.12
CA VAL A 160 5.67 5.19 8.03
C VAL A 160 7.03 5.61 7.47
N ARG A 161 7.25 6.91 7.27
CA ARG A 161 8.55 7.46 6.84
C ARG A 161 9.65 7.10 7.83
N ALA A 162 9.43 7.37 9.13
CA ALA A 162 10.42 7.10 10.17
C ALA A 162 10.76 5.59 10.28
N VAL A 163 9.75 4.72 10.18
CA VAL A 163 9.95 3.26 10.16
C VAL A 163 10.76 2.83 8.92
N ALA A 164 10.44 3.40 7.75
CA ALA A 164 11.19 3.11 6.53
C ALA A 164 12.67 3.50 6.66
N GLU A 165 12.94 4.70 7.13
CA GLU A 165 14.30 5.22 7.32
C GLU A 165 15.12 4.38 8.32
N ARG A 166 14.52 3.97 9.45
CA ARG A 166 15.19 3.13 10.47
C ARG A 166 15.53 1.73 9.97
N ASN A 167 14.81 1.24 8.95
CA ASN A 167 14.93 -0.15 8.49
C ASN A 167 15.47 -0.30 7.07
N ASP A 168 15.96 0.77 6.45
CA ASP A 168 16.43 0.79 5.06
C ASP A 168 15.37 0.30 4.07
N ALA A 169 14.08 0.53 4.37
CA ALA A 169 12.98 0.21 3.48
C ALA A 169 12.73 1.35 2.49
N LEU A 170 12.24 1.01 1.30
CA LEU A 170 11.80 2.01 0.33
C LEU A 170 10.55 2.72 0.87
N PHE A 171 10.55 4.03 0.79
CA PHE A 171 9.44 4.87 1.20
C PHE A 171 8.67 5.42 0.01
N VAL A 172 7.35 5.29 0.04
CA VAL A 172 6.44 5.84 -0.98
C VAL A 172 5.43 6.76 -0.33
N ASP A 173 5.54 8.05 -0.61
CA ASP A 173 4.61 9.07 -0.15
C ASP A 173 3.37 9.13 -1.05
N THR A 174 2.39 8.28 -0.74
CA THR A 174 1.13 8.24 -1.48
C THR A 174 0.29 9.49 -1.26
N GLN A 175 0.35 10.08 -0.06
CA GLN A 175 -0.36 11.33 0.21
C GLN A 175 0.16 12.45 -0.68
N ALA A 176 1.48 12.61 -0.78
CA ALA A 176 2.07 13.60 -1.70
C ALA A 176 1.72 13.33 -3.17
N ALA A 177 1.55 12.05 -3.55
CA ALA A 177 1.10 11.72 -4.90
C ALA A 177 -0.34 12.19 -5.16
N PHE A 178 -1.25 12.04 -4.20
CA PHE A 178 -2.61 12.59 -4.28
C PHE A 178 -2.60 14.12 -4.22
N ASP A 179 -1.82 14.73 -3.34
CA ASP A 179 -1.76 16.19 -3.17
C ASP A 179 -1.44 16.90 -4.49
N ARG A 180 -0.48 16.40 -5.26
CA ARG A 180 -0.14 16.96 -6.59
C ARG A 180 -1.33 16.97 -7.56
N VAL A 181 -2.20 15.97 -7.49
CA VAL A 181 -3.38 15.90 -8.35
C VAL A 181 -4.50 16.79 -7.82
N LEU A 182 -4.64 16.87 -6.49
CA LEU A 182 -5.65 17.71 -5.81
C LEU A 182 -5.41 19.22 -5.98
N GLU A 183 -4.22 19.65 -6.42
CA GLU A 183 -3.98 21.02 -6.86
C GLU A 183 -4.81 21.39 -8.10
N HIS A 184 -5.28 20.40 -8.86
CA HIS A 184 -5.93 20.61 -10.16
C HIS A 184 -7.36 20.12 -10.23
N ILE A 185 -7.75 19.15 -9.37
CA ILE A 185 -9.08 18.56 -9.40
C ILE A 185 -9.69 18.45 -8.01
N TYR A 186 -11.02 18.45 -7.95
CA TYR A 186 -11.77 18.26 -6.72
C TYR A 186 -11.74 16.80 -6.26
N SER A 187 -11.61 16.56 -4.95
CA SER A 187 -11.47 15.21 -4.37
C SER A 187 -12.56 14.23 -4.79
N ALA A 188 -13.81 14.70 -4.96
CA ALA A 188 -14.92 13.85 -5.41
C ALA A 188 -14.75 13.29 -6.83
N GLN A 189 -13.81 13.78 -7.62
CA GLN A 189 -13.46 13.18 -8.92
C GLN A 189 -12.54 11.96 -8.78
N LEU A 190 -11.93 11.77 -7.61
CA LEU A 190 -11.04 10.64 -7.34
C LEU A 190 -11.65 9.60 -6.39
N THR A 191 -12.61 10.00 -5.56
CA THR A 191 -13.20 9.16 -4.52
C THR A 191 -14.58 9.66 -4.12
N TRP A 192 -15.44 8.77 -3.66
CA TRP A 192 -16.77 9.14 -3.15
C TRP A 192 -16.79 9.43 -1.64
N ASP A 193 -15.81 8.91 -0.88
CA ASP A 193 -15.73 9.00 0.59
C ASP A 193 -14.40 9.57 1.10
N ARG A 194 -13.55 10.03 0.22
CA ARG A 194 -12.18 10.52 0.45
C ARG A 194 -11.20 9.45 0.95
N VAL A 195 -11.60 8.18 0.98
CA VAL A 195 -10.81 7.01 1.42
C VAL A 195 -10.61 6.04 0.27
N HIS A 196 -11.68 5.61 -0.39
CA HIS A 196 -11.63 4.60 -1.43
C HIS A 196 -11.50 5.25 -2.82
N PRO A 197 -10.33 5.15 -3.46
CA PRO A 197 -10.10 5.80 -4.74
C PRO A 197 -10.82 5.07 -5.87
N ASN A 198 -11.23 5.82 -6.88
CA ASN A 198 -11.67 5.27 -8.16
C ASN A 198 -10.47 4.81 -9.00
N LYS A 199 -10.70 4.37 -10.24
CA LYS A 199 -9.63 3.88 -11.12
C LYS A 199 -8.50 4.90 -11.34
N ALA A 200 -8.81 6.20 -11.43
CA ALA A 200 -7.80 7.26 -11.56
C ALA A 200 -6.95 7.37 -10.28
N GLY A 201 -7.57 7.31 -9.09
CA GLY A 201 -6.85 7.31 -7.82
C GLY A 201 -6.00 6.03 -7.63
N HIS A 202 -6.50 4.87 -8.04
CA HIS A 202 -5.67 3.66 -8.06
C HIS A 202 -4.48 3.76 -9.03
N MET A 203 -4.63 4.48 -10.16
CA MET A 203 -3.51 4.74 -11.06
C MET A 203 -2.45 5.65 -10.42
N ILE A 204 -2.85 6.63 -9.59
CA ILE A 204 -1.91 7.46 -8.83
C ILE A 204 -1.07 6.58 -7.89
N LEU A 205 -1.71 5.65 -7.16
CA LEU A 205 -1.00 4.71 -6.27
C LEU A 205 -0.06 3.79 -7.03
N ALA A 206 -0.53 3.22 -8.15
CA ALA A 206 0.28 2.32 -8.98
C ALA A 206 1.53 3.03 -9.49
N ARG A 207 1.39 4.25 -10.01
CA ARG A 207 2.53 5.06 -10.49
C ARG A 207 3.49 5.41 -9.37
N ALA A 208 2.99 5.82 -8.20
CA ALA A 208 3.84 6.14 -7.06
C ALA A 208 4.72 4.95 -6.64
N LEU A 209 4.15 3.74 -6.62
CA LEU A 209 4.91 2.51 -6.34
C LEU A 209 5.90 2.19 -7.46
N LEU A 210 5.47 2.23 -8.72
CA LEU A 210 6.30 1.90 -9.88
C LEU A 210 7.49 2.87 -10.02
N ASP A 211 7.28 4.17 -9.79
CA ASP A 211 8.35 5.18 -9.79
C ASP A 211 9.40 4.86 -8.71
N ALA A 212 8.96 4.48 -7.51
CA ALA A 212 9.86 4.18 -6.40
C ALA A 212 10.73 2.94 -6.64
N VAL A 213 10.20 1.96 -7.37
CA VAL A 213 10.94 0.72 -7.69
C VAL A 213 11.72 0.80 -9.01
N GLY A 214 11.77 1.98 -9.63
CA GLY A 214 12.60 2.23 -10.82
C GLY A 214 11.99 1.68 -12.12
N PHE A 215 10.65 1.69 -12.24
CA PHE A 215 9.97 1.31 -13.48
C PHE A 215 10.32 2.29 -14.61
N ASP A 216 10.66 1.76 -15.77
CA ASP A 216 10.96 2.56 -16.96
C ASP A 216 9.75 2.60 -17.90
N TYR A 217 9.05 3.72 -17.91
CA TYR A 217 7.89 3.95 -18.79
C TYR A 217 8.27 4.12 -20.27
N ALA A 218 9.53 4.34 -20.59
CA ALA A 218 10.02 4.43 -21.97
C ALA A 218 10.40 3.07 -22.57
N LYS A 219 10.58 2.05 -21.70
CA LYS A 219 10.91 0.69 -22.15
C LYS A 219 9.70 0.09 -22.90
N GLN A 220 9.96 -0.40 -24.09
CA GLN A 220 9.05 -1.25 -24.85
C GLN A 220 9.46 -2.72 -24.68
N ALA A 221 8.48 -3.61 -24.62
CA ALA A 221 8.72 -5.05 -24.50
C ALA A 221 9.41 -5.61 -25.75
#